data_0d1111d10d93be3869498ccc0575853d
#
_entry.id   0d1111d10d93be3869498ccc0575853d
#
_cell.length_a   1.000
_cell.length_b   1.000
_cell.length_c   1.000
_cell.angle_alpha   90.00
_cell.angle_beta   90.00
_cell.angle_gamma   90.00
#
_symmetry.space_group_name_H-M   'P 1'
#
loop_
_entity.id
_entity.type
_entity.pdbx_description
1 polymer ?
#
loop_
_entity_poly.entity_id
_entity_poly.type
_entity_poly.pdbx_seq_one_letter_code
_entity_poly.pdbx_strand_id
1 'polypeptide(L)'
;MAKEIKYGAEARAALENGVNKLADTVRVTLGPKGRNVVLDKSFGAPLITNDGVTIAKEIELEDGFENMGAQLIKEVAAKTNDVAGDGTTTATVLAQAMVHEGMKNLAAGANPIILRKGMKKATAKAVEVIQAMSGTIESKDQIARVAAISAGDDEVGEMVADAMEKVSNDGVITIEESKTMKTELDLVEGMQFDRGYISAYMATDMDKMEAVLDDPYILITDKKISNIQDLLPVLEQIVKSGAKLLIIAEDIEGEALTTLIVNKLRGTFSVVAVKAPGYGDRRKEMLRDIAILTNGTVVSDELGIELKDVTMDQLGRAKSVKVQKETTVIVDGEGSKEDIEARIAQIKHQIAETTSEFDKEKLQERLAKLSGGVAVIRVGAATETEMKEAKLRMEDALNATRAAVEEGIIAGGGSAYIHASKEVAKLVEELDGDEKTGARVVLKALEAPLFHISANAGLEGSVIINKVRESEVGVGFDAFHEEYVNMVEKGILDPTKVTRSALQNATSVAGTLLTTEAVVSTIKEETPAMPAGNPGMGMM
;
A
#
# COMPACT_ATOMS: atom_id res chain seq x y z
N MET A 1 12.78 24.12 -22.02
CA MET A 1 13.34 22.78 -22.28
C MET A 1 12.86 22.28 -23.63
N ALA A 2 13.75 21.92 -24.53
CA ALA A 2 13.41 21.34 -25.84
C ALA A 2 12.84 19.93 -25.66
N LYS A 3 12.02 19.48 -26.62
CA LYS A 3 11.40 18.15 -26.61
C LYS A 3 11.91 17.34 -27.80
N GLU A 4 12.13 16.06 -27.58
CA GLU A 4 12.37 15.06 -28.60
C GLU A 4 11.10 14.20 -28.74
N ILE A 5 10.77 13.83 -29.99
CA ILE A 5 9.54 13.08 -30.27
C ILE A 5 9.90 11.85 -31.11
N LYS A 6 9.42 10.68 -30.65
CA LYS A 6 9.46 9.44 -31.41
C LYS A 6 8.07 9.01 -31.81
N TYR A 7 7.94 8.34 -32.95
CA TYR A 7 6.68 7.92 -33.53
C TYR A 7 6.66 6.43 -33.86
N GLY A 8 5.47 5.86 -33.94
CA GLY A 8 5.21 4.55 -34.49
C GLY A 8 6.03 3.43 -33.84
N ALA A 9 6.70 2.64 -34.65
CA ALA A 9 7.47 1.47 -34.19
C ALA A 9 8.64 1.84 -33.25
N GLU A 10 9.31 2.97 -33.51
CA GLU A 10 10.42 3.43 -32.66
C GLU A 10 9.96 3.84 -31.27
N ALA A 11 8.85 4.56 -31.20
CA ALA A 11 8.22 4.95 -29.93
C ALA A 11 7.80 3.72 -29.12
N ARG A 12 7.14 2.74 -29.76
CA ARG A 12 6.69 1.51 -29.14
C ARG A 12 7.85 0.64 -28.65
N ALA A 13 8.91 0.49 -29.44
CA ALA A 13 10.10 -0.27 -29.05
C ALA A 13 10.80 0.33 -27.82
N ALA A 14 10.94 1.67 -27.75
CA ALA A 14 11.52 2.33 -26.59
C ALA A 14 10.68 2.13 -25.32
N LEU A 15 9.34 2.26 -25.42
CA LEU A 15 8.45 1.98 -24.29
C LEU A 15 8.55 0.52 -23.83
N GLU A 16 8.52 -0.46 -24.76
CA GLU A 16 8.64 -1.88 -24.45
C GLU A 16 9.96 -2.22 -23.76
N ASN A 17 11.07 -1.62 -24.20
CA ASN A 17 12.37 -1.78 -23.56
C ASN A 17 12.35 -1.31 -22.11
N GLY A 18 11.72 -0.17 -21.83
CA GLY A 18 11.56 0.34 -20.47
C GLY A 18 10.70 -0.58 -19.59
N VAL A 19 9.57 -1.05 -20.13
CA VAL A 19 8.72 -2.06 -19.50
C VAL A 19 9.53 -3.29 -19.13
N ASN A 20 10.31 -3.82 -20.08
CA ASN A 20 11.09 -5.04 -19.87
C ASN A 20 12.18 -4.84 -18.81
N LYS A 21 12.94 -3.74 -18.85
CA LYS A 21 13.98 -3.46 -17.83
C LYS A 21 13.43 -3.46 -16.42
N LEU A 22 12.29 -2.82 -16.19
CA LEU A 22 11.67 -2.81 -14.87
C LEU A 22 11.12 -4.19 -14.51
N ALA A 23 10.29 -4.78 -15.38
CA ALA A 23 9.61 -6.04 -15.09
C ALA A 23 10.59 -7.21 -14.91
N ASP A 24 11.66 -7.26 -15.70
CA ASP A 24 12.71 -8.29 -15.58
C ASP A 24 13.46 -8.19 -14.24
N THR A 25 13.61 -6.98 -13.70
CA THR A 25 14.19 -6.77 -12.37
C THR A 25 13.25 -7.22 -11.26
N VAL A 26 11.95 -6.94 -11.38
CA VAL A 26 10.96 -7.29 -10.36
C VAL A 26 10.62 -8.80 -10.37
N ARG A 27 10.46 -9.42 -11.56
CA ARG A 27 9.98 -10.81 -11.68
C ARG A 27 10.87 -11.87 -11.01
N VAL A 28 12.16 -11.55 -10.77
CA VAL A 28 13.08 -12.50 -10.11
C VAL A 28 12.70 -12.79 -8.67
N THR A 29 11.84 -11.95 -8.08
CA THR A 29 11.37 -12.10 -6.70
C THR A 29 10.13 -12.99 -6.59
N LEU A 30 9.48 -13.35 -7.71
CA LEU A 30 8.18 -14.03 -7.71
C LEU A 30 8.29 -15.50 -7.29
N GLY A 31 7.41 -15.91 -6.35
CA GLY A 31 7.23 -17.28 -5.90
C GLY A 31 8.21 -17.73 -4.81
N PRO A 32 8.05 -18.95 -4.29
CA PRO A 32 8.75 -19.43 -3.10
C PRO A 32 10.28 -19.63 -3.30
N LYS A 33 10.75 -19.71 -4.54
CA LYS A 33 12.17 -19.74 -4.89
C LYS A 33 12.63 -18.44 -5.56
N GLY A 34 11.84 -17.36 -5.39
CA GLY A 34 12.22 -16.01 -5.76
C GLY A 34 13.45 -15.51 -5.00
N ARG A 35 14.13 -14.53 -5.55
CA ARG A 35 15.38 -13.98 -4.99
C ARG A 35 15.23 -12.49 -4.72
N ASN A 36 16.02 -11.97 -3.79
CA ASN A 36 16.05 -10.56 -3.47
C ASN A 36 16.77 -9.74 -4.53
N VAL A 37 16.40 -8.47 -4.62
CA VAL A 37 17.07 -7.43 -5.39
C VAL A 37 17.80 -6.51 -4.41
N VAL A 38 18.98 -6.05 -4.78
CA VAL A 38 19.76 -5.07 -4.01
C VAL A 38 19.58 -3.70 -4.65
N LEU A 39 19.11 -2.75 -3.87
CA LEU A 39 18.85 -1.37 -4.29
C LEU A 39 19.89 -0.44 -3.67
N ASP A 40 20.55 0.36 -4.48
CA ASP A 40 21.44 1.41 -4.00
C ASP A 40 20.63 2.53 -3.33
N LYS A 41 21.20 3.10 -2.26
CA LYS A 41 20.60 4.24 -1.56
C LYS A 41 21.59 5.38 -1.52
N SER A 42 21.13 6.58 -1.81
CA SER A 42 21.96 7.79 -1.77
C SER A 42 22.60 8.03 -0.39
N PHE A 43 21.98 7.51 0.67
CA PHE A 43 22.48 7.57 2.06
C PHE A 43 22.17 6.24 2.77
N GLY A 44 23.13 5.74 3.56
CA GLY A 44 22.99 4.52 4.34
C GLY A 44 23.44 3.26 3.60
N ALA A 45 23.05 2.09 4.11
CA ALA A 45 23.35 0.81 3.49
C ALA A 45 22.39 0.52 2.33
N PRO A 46 22.82 -0.25 1.30
CA PRO A 46 21.93 -0.75 0.28
C PRO A 46 20.74 -1.50 0.88
N LEU A 47 19.57 -1.33 0.28
CA LEU A 47 18.36 -2.07 0.67
C LEU A 47 18.32 -3.40 -0.08
N ILE A 48 18.13 -4.50 0.66
CA ILE A 48 17.88 -5.83 0.10
C ILE A 48 16.39 -6.12 0.29
N THR A 49 15.67 -6.39 -0.78
CA THR A 49 14.23 -6.62 -0.72
C THR A 49 13.74 -7.53 -1.86
N ASN A 50 12.60 -8.19 -1.63
CA ASN A 50 11.82 -8.89 -2.64
C ASN A 50 10.46 -8.20 -2.91
N ASP A 51 10.16 -7.10 -2.23
CA ASP A 51 8.93 -6.35 -2.47
C ASP A 51 8.94 -5.66 -3.84
N GLY A 52 7.99 -6.06 -4.68
CA GLY A 52 7.90 -5.60 -6.06
C GLY A 52 7.64 -4.11 -6.22
N VAL A 53 6.84 -3.50 -5.34
CA VAL A 53 6.55 -2.06 -5.44
C VAL A 53 7.75 -1.21 -5.00
N THR A 54 8.47 -1.63 -3.97
CA THR A 54 9.71 -0.96 -3.53
C THR A 54 10.76 -1.01 -4.63
N ILE A 55 10.96 -2.17 -5.25
CA ILE A 55 11.90 -2.32 -6.38
C ILE A 55 11.47 -1.42 -7.55
N ALA A 56 10.19 -1.45 -7.92
CA ALA A 56 9.68 -0.67 -9.04
C ALA A 56 9.83 0.84 -8.82
N LYS A 57 9.66 1.33 -7.59
CA LYS A 57 9.80 2.75 -7.24
C LYS A 57 11.23 3.28 -7.42
N GLU A 58 12.24 2.46 -7.16
CA GLU A 58 13.65 2.85 -7.26
C GLU A 58 14.19 2.83 -8.71
N ILE A 59 13.50 2.16 -9.65
CA ILE A 59 13.98 2.07 -11.02
C ILE A 59 13.71 3.38 -11.77
N GLU A 60 14.80 4.03 -12.17
CA GLU A 60 14.82 5.19 -13.05
C GLU A 60 15.87 4.96 -14.16
N LEU A 61 15.45 5.11 -15.42
CA LEU A 61 16.30 4.83 -16.57
C LEU A 61 16.88 6.13 -17.14
N GLU A 62 18.11 6.05 -17.64
CA GLU A 62 18.81 7.19 -18.21
C GLU A 62 18.15 7.69 -19.52
N ASP A 63 17.72 6.78 -20.40
CA ASP A 63 16.95 7.11 -21.60
C ASP A 63 15.53 7.53 -21.23
N GLY A 64 15.16 8.77 -21.55
CA GLY A 64 13.86 9.33 -21.18
C GLY A 64 12.66 8.63 -21.84
N PHE A 65 12.84 8.02 -23.03
CA PHE A 65 11.77 7.26 -23.70
C PHE A 65 11.56 5.90 -23.06
N GLU A 66 12.64 5.18 -22.75
CA GLU A 66 12.57 3.92 -22.02
C GLU A 66 12.04 4.15 -20.61
N ASN A 67 12.49 5.23 -19.95
CA ASN A 67 12.03 5.58 -18.61
C ASN A 67 10.50 5.79 -18.55
N MET A 68 9.89 6.36 -19.59
CA MET A 68 8.42 6.47 -19.64
C MET A 68 7.74 5.09 -19.65
N GLY A 69 8.30 4.11 -20.36
CA GLY A 69 7.82 2.72 -20.31
C GLY A 69 7.93 2.11 -18.91
N ALA A 70 9.08 2.30 -18.25
CA ALA A 70 9.29 1.86 -16.87
C ALA A 70 8.29 2.55 -15.90
N GLN A 71 8.09 3.87 -16.02
CA GLN A 71 7.15 4.61 -15.17
C GLN A 71 5.70 4.14 -15.31
N LEU A 72 5.26 3.74 -16.52
CA LEU A 72 3.93 3.17 -16.72
C LEU A 72 3.75 1.83 -15.98
N ILE A 73 4.77 0.97 -15.98
CA ILE A 73 4.74 -0.29 -15.23
C ILE A 73 4.88 -0.06 -13.72
N LYS A 74 5.67 0.92 -13.30
CA LYS A 74 5.71 1.38 -11.91
C LYS A 74 4.32 1.77 -11.40
N GLU A 75 3.50 2.43 -12.24
CA GLU A 75 2.13 2.78 -11.90
C GLU A 75 1.25 1.52 -11.67
N VAL A 76 1.46 0.43 -12.44
CA VAL A 76 0.75 -0.84 -12.20
C VAL A 76 1.04 -1.38 -10.81
N ALA A 77 2.32 -1.45 -10.43
CA ALA A 77 2.72 -1.92 -9.10
C ALA A 77 2.15 -1.03 -7.99
N ALA A 78 2.29 0.30 -8.13
CA ALA A 78 1.79 1.26 -7.15
C ALA A 78 0.26 1.17 -6.97
N LYS A 79 -0.51 1.11 -8.06
CA LYS A 79 -1.97 0.99 -7.99
C LYS A 79 -2.42 -0.34 -7.39
N THR A 80 -1.71 -1.42 -7.64
CA THR A 80 -2.01 -2.71 -7.04
C THR A 80 -1.74 -2.69 -5.54
N ASN A 81 -0.64 -2.06 -5.13
CA ASN A 81 -0.34 -1.83 -3.72
C ASN A 81 -1.41 -0.97 -3.03
N ASP A 82 -1.84 0.13 -3.65
CA ASP A 82 -2.87 1.03 -3.10
C ASP A 82 -4.22 0.31 -2.85
N VAL A 83 -4.60 -0.64 -3.72
CA VAL A 83 -5.90 -1.32 -3.67
C VAL A 83 -5.88 -2.58 -2.81
N ALA A 84 -4.82 -3.37 -2.90
CA ALA A 84 -4.75 -4.71 -2.33
C ALA A 84 -3.58 -4.90 -1.35
N GLY A 85 -2.59 -4.02 -1.34
CA GLY A 85 -1.45 -4.04 -0.45
C GLY A 85 -0.44 -5.17 -0.72
N ASP A 86 -0.70 -6.01 -1.74
CA ASP A 86 0.14 -7.13 -2.16
C ASP A 86 -0.08 -7.41 -3.65
N GLY A 87 0.64 -8.38 -4.25
CA GLY A 87 0.52 -8.81 -5.65
C GLY A 87 1.16 -7.87 -6.67
N THR A 88 2.01 -6.97 -6.25
CA THR A 88 2.66 -5.95 -7.09
C THR A 88 3.58 -6.58 -8.14
N THR A 89 4.32 -7.63 -7.78
CA THR A 89 5.14 -8.42 -8.70
C THR A 89 4.29 -9.15 -9.73
N THR A 90 3.20 -9.78 -9.32
CA THR A 90 2.25 -10.47 -10.21
C THR A 90 1.64 -9.50 -11.22
N ALA A 91 1.23 -8.31 -10.77
CA ALA A 91 0.66 -7.27 -11.64
C ALA A 91 1.68 -6.79 -12.69
N THR A 92 2.93 -6.60 -12.28
CA THR A 92 4.05 -6.20 -13.16
C THR A 92 4.30 -7.25 -14.24
N VAL A 93 4.35 -8.51 -13.87
CA VAL A 93 4.55 -9.65 -14.79
C VAL A 93 3.40 -9.80 -15.78
N LEU A 94 2.16 -9.67 -15.33
CA LEU A 94 0.98 -9.68 -16.20
C LEU A 94 1.01 -8.53 -17.20
N ALA A 95 1.36 -7.31 -16.74
CA ALA A 95 1.45 -6.14 -17.60
C ALA A 95 2.54 -6.29 -18.67
N GLN A 96 3.72 -6.79 -18.30
CA GLN A 96 4.80 -7.10 -19.24
C GLN A 96 4.34 -8.08 -20.32
N ALA A 97 3.71 -9.18 -19.90
CA ALA A 97 3.23 -10.21 -20.83
C ALA A 97 2.17 -9.64 -21.80
N MET A 98 1.25 -8.81 -21.31
CA MET A 98 0.24 -8.15 -22.14
C MET A 98 0.86 -7.16 -23.14
N VAL A 99 1.82 -6.34 -22.68
CA VAL A 99 2.53 -5.39 -23.56
C VAL A 99 3.29 -6.14 -24.64
N HIS A 100 4.08 -7.15 -24.28
CA HIS A 100 4.89 -7.92 -25.22
C HIS A 100 4.02 -8.62 -26.27
N GLU A 101 2.94 -9.31 -25.87
CA GLU A 101 2.04 -9.99 -26.81
C GLU A 101 1.22 -8.99 -27.63
N GLY A 102 0.79 -7.88 -27.02
CA GLY A 102 0.08 -6.80 -27.71
C GLY A 102 0.94 -6.13 -28.78
N MET A 103 2.22 -5.82 -28.49
CA MET A 103 3.15 -5.20 -29.45
C MET A 103 3.39 -6.06 -30.67
N LYS A 104 3.49 -7.39 -30.54
CA LYS A 104 3.58 -8.32 -31.68
C LYS A 104 2.38 -8.21 -32.61
N ASN A 105 1.18 -8.14 -32.04
CA ASN A 105 -0.05 -8.05 -32.83
C ASN A 105 -0.22 -6.67 -33.48
N LEU A 106 0.21 -5.59 -32.82
CA LEU A 106 0.24 -4.25 -33.42
C LEU A 106 1.22 -4.18 -34.58
N ALA A 107 2.39 -4.79 -34.46
CA ALA A 107 3.35 -4.89 -35.55
C ALA A 107 2.80 -5.69 -36.74
N ALA A 108 1.90 -6.63 -36.52
CA ALA A 108 1.17 -7.38 -37.54
C ALA A 108 -0.03 -6.60 -38.14
N GLY A 109 -0.32 -5.38 -37.68
CA GLY A 109 -1.34 -4.49 -38.23
C GLY A 109 -2.69 -4.49 -37.51
N ALA A 110 -2.79 -5.06 -36.30
CA ALA A 110 -4.01 -5.01 -35.52
C ALA A 110 -4.37 -3.57 -35.10
N ASN A 111 -5.65 -3.24 -35.08
CA ASN A 111 -6.13 -1.95 -34.62
C ASN A 111 -6.06 -1.86 -33.07
N PRO A 112 -5.25 -0.93 -32.50
CA PRO A 112 -5.00 -0.87 -31.07
C PRO A 112 -6.27 -0.57 -30.24
N ILE A 113 -7.19 0.22 -30.79
CA ILE A 113 -8.44 0.59 -30.09
C ILE A 113 -9.39 -0.62 -29.98
N ILE A 114 -9.48 -1.42 -31.03
CA ILE A 114 -10.31 -2.63 -31.05
C ILE A 114 -9.65 -3.73 -30.22
N LEU A 115 -8.33 -3.91 -30.35
CA LEU A 115 -7.55 -4.81 -29.52
C LEU A 115 -7.78 -4.55 -28.02
N ARG A 116 -7.69 -3.27 -27.58
CA ARG A 116 -7.96 -2.87 -26.21
C ARG A 116 -9.37 -3.25 -25.74
N LYS A 117 -10.40 -3.19 -26.61
CA LYS A 117 -11.77 -3.64 -26.27
C LYS A 117 -11.79 -5.14 -25.99
N GLY A 118 -11.11 -5.95 -26.80
CA GLY A 118 -10.99 -7.38 -26.60
C GLY A 118 -10.27 -7.71 -25.28
N MET A 119 -9.17 -7.02 -24.98
CA MET A 119 -8.46 -7.16 -23.69
C MET A 119 -9.41 -6.90 -22.52
N LYS A 120 -10.18 -5.81 -22.53
CA LYS A 120 -11.13 -5.48 -21.46
C LYS A 120 -12.19 -6.58 -21.26
N LYS A 121 -12.75 -7.14 -22.36
CA LYS A 121 -13.73 -8.23 -22.29
C LYS A 121 -13.14 -9.49 -21.66
N ALA A 122 -11.93 -9.88 -22.09
CA ALA A 122 -11.24 -11.05 -21.57
C ALA A 122 -10.88 -10.90 -20.08
N THR A 123 -10.43 -9.69 -19.68
CA THR A 123 -10.14 -9.39 -18.27
C THR A 123 -11.41 -9.45 -17.42
N ALA A 124 -12.51 -8.85 -17.88
CA ALA A 124 -13.78 -8.91 -17.16
C ALA A 124 -14.24 -10.36 -16.97
N LYS A 125 -14.11 -11.22 -18.01
CA LYS A 125 -14.44 -12.65 -17.91
C LYS A 125 -13.52 -13.40 -16.95
N ALA A 126 -12.21 -13.14 -17.00
CA ALA A 126 -11.27 -13.75 -16.08
C ALA A 126 -11.56 -13.36 -14.61
N VAL A 127 -11.86 -12.10 -14.35
CA VAL A 127 -12.22 -11.60 -13.01
C VAL A 127 -13.52 -12.24 -12.50
N GLU A 128 -14.55 -12.34 -13.35
CA GLU A 128 -15.80 -13.05 -13.02
C GLU A 128 -15.52 -14.49 -12.57
N VAL A 129 -14.69 -15.22 -13.31
CA VAL A 129 -14.35 -16.60 -13.00
C VAL A 129 -13.51 -16.70 -11.72
N ILE A 130 -12.52 -15.82 -11.53
CA ILE A 130 -11.70 -15.75 -10.33
C ILE A 130 -12.58 -15.50 -9.09
N GLN A 131 -13.51 -14.57 -9.16
CA GLN A 131 -14.45 -14.30 -8.08
C GLN A 131 -15.41 -15.49 -7.82
N ALA A 132 -15.82 -16.19 -8.86
CA ALA A 132 -16.67 -17.39 -8.72
C ALA A 132 -15.92 -18.58 -8.08
N MET A 133 -14.58 -18.62 -8.16
CA MET A 133 -13.74 -19.63 -7.50
C MET A 133 -13.42 -19.27 -6.04
N SER A 134 -13.75 -18.04 -5.59
CA SER A 134 -13.43 -17.57 -4.25
C SER A 134 -14.18 -18.33 -3.17
N GLY A 135 -13.44 -18.77 -2.15
CA GLY A 135 -13.98 -19.30 -0.89
C GLY A 135 -13.80 -18.30 0.25
N THR A 136 -14.72 -18.30 1.21
CA THR A 136 -14.60 -17.48 2.43
C THR A 136 -13.54 -18.05 3.36
N ILE A 137 -12.89 -17.18 4.14
CA ILE A 137 -12.02 -17.61 5.24
C ILE A 137 -12.89 -18.05 6.42
N GLU A 138 -12.68 -19.28 6.88
CA GLU A 138 -13.49 -19.89 7.95
C GLU A 138 -12.70 -20.10 9.26
N SER A 139 -11.35 -20.03 9.20
CA SER A 139 -10.53 -20.36 10.36
C SER A 139 -9.28 -19.49 10.48
N LYS A 140 -8.78 -19.37 11.71
CA LYS A 140 -7.49 -18.74 12.04
C LYS A 140 -6.32 -19.39 11.28
N ASP A 141 -6.35 -20.71 11.09
CA ASP A 141 -5.31 -21.44 10.33
C ASP A 141 -5.24 -20.97 8.87
N GLN A 142 -6.39 -20.71 8.23
CA GLN A 142 -6.40 -20.15 6.87
C GLN A 142 -5.84 -18.73 6.83
N ILE A 143 -6.12 -17.90 7.85
CA ILE A 143 -5.52 -16.57 8.00
C ILE A 143 -3.99 -16.70 8.10
N ALA A 144 -3.50 -17.57 9.00
CA ALA A 144 -2.08 -17.81 9.17
C ALA A 144 -1.40 -18.26 7.88
N ARG A 145 -2.05 -19.15 7.10
CA ARG A 145 -1.50 -19.63 5.83
C ARG A 145 -1.43 -18.55 4.75
N VAL A 146 -2.45 -17.69 4.64
CA VAL A 146 -2.41 -16.54 3.71
C VAL A 146 -1.23 -15.63 4.06
N ALA A 147 -1.08 -15.30 5.34
CA ALA A 147 0.01 -14.46 5.81
C ALA A 147 1.39 -15.12 5.61
N ALA A 148 1.50 -16.42 5.89
CA ALA A 148 2.73 -17.19 5.70
C ALA A 148 3.16 -17.27 4.24
N ILE A 149 2.23 -17.45 3.31
CA ILE A 149 2.51 -17.46 1.87
C ILE A 149 3.02 -16.10 1.39
N SER A 150 2.38 -15.02 1.83
CA SER A 150 2.80 -13.65 1.47
C SER A 150 4.17 -13.30 2.05
N ALA A 151 4.42 -13.64 3.32
CA ALA A 151 5.69 -13.39 3.98
C ALA A 151 6.81 -14.39 3.61
N GLY A 152 6.46 -15.58 3.10
CA GLY A 152 7.39 -16.69 2.95
C GLY A 152 7.93 -17.25 4.29
N ASP A 153 7.16 -17.11 5.38
CA ASP A 153 7.56 -17.43 6.75
C ASP A 153 6.35 -17.81 7.61
N ASP A 154 6.36 -19.03 8.15
CA ASP A 154 5.25 -19.57 8.95
C ASP A 154 5.10 -18.84 10.30
N GLU A 155 6.21 -18.40 10.94
CA GLU A 155 6.15 -17.68 12.22
C GLU A 155 5.49 -16.31 12.04
N VAL A 156 5.77 -15.65 10.94
CA VAL A 156 5.09 -14.39 10.55
C VAL A 156 3.60 -14.64 10.33
N GLY A 157 3.26 -15.74 9.67
CA GLY A 157 1.88 -16.13 9.44
C GLY A 157 1.07 -16.31 10.72
N GLU A 158 1.61 -17.05 11.68
CA GLU A 158 0.99 -17.25 12.99
C GLU A 158 0.83 -15.94 13.76
N MET A 159 1.87 -15.08 13.75
CA MET A 159 1.84 -13.79 14.45
C MET A 159 0.78 -12.84 13.90
N VAL A 160 0.63 -12.75 12.58
CA VAL A 160 -0.42 -11.94 11.94
C VAL A 160 -1.81 -12.48 12.30
N ALA A 161 -2.01 -13.81 12.28
CA ALA A 161 -3.28 -14.42 12.65
C ALA A 161 -3.62 -14.20 14.13
N ASP A 162 -2.62 -14.29 15.02
CA ASP A 162 -2.77 -13.96 16.44
C ASP A 162 -3.14 -12.49 16.66
N ALA A 163 -2.50 -11.59 15.92
CA ALA A 163 -2.82 -10.17 15.98
C ALA A 163 -4.27 -9.90 15.56
N MET A 164 -4.72 -10.50 14.45
CA MET A 164 -6.09 -10.35 13.95
C MET A 164 -7.13 -10.92 14.92
N GLU A 165 -6.84 -12.06 15.56
CA GLU A 165 -7.73 -12.64 16.57
C GLU A 165 -7.88 -11.75 17.80
N LYS A 166 -6.80 -11.09 18.25
CA LYS A 166 -6.80 -10.24 19.45
C LYS A 166 -7.54 -8.94 19.27
N VAL A 167 -7.52 -8.34 18.07
CA VAL A 167 -8.11 -7.01 17.84
C VAL A 167 -9.52 -7.04 17.24
N SER A 168 -10.13 -8.21 17.03
CA SER A 168 -11.40 -8.35 16.32
C SER A 168 -11.36 -7.84 14.85
N ASN A 169 -12.47 -8.03 14.12
CA ASN A 169 -12.54 -7.72 12.68
C ASN A 169 -12.33 -6.22 12.35
N ASP A 170 -12.67 -5.33 13.28
CA ASP A 170 -12.53 -3.87 13.11
C ASP A 170 -11.27 -3.31 13.80
N GLY A 171 -10.44 -4.19 14.36
CA GLY A 171 -9.26 -3.79 15.12
C GLY A 171 -8.09 -3.36 14.25
N VAL A 172 -7.23 -2.55 14.82
CA VAL A 172 -6.07 -1.98 14.14
C VAL A 172 -4.83 -2.79 14.45
N ILE A 173 -4.06 -3.13 13.42
CA ILE A 173 -2.75 -3.75 13.54
C ILE A 173 -1.74 -2.79 12.93
N THR A 174 -0.71 -2.43 13.68
CA THR A 174 0.42 -1.62 13.23
C THR A 174 1.72 -2.44 13.31
N ILE A 175 2.67 -2.09 12.45
CA ILE A 175 3.98 -2.71 12.40
C ILE A 175 5.01 -1.64 12.69
N GLU A 176 5.77 -1.83 13.77
CA GLU A 176 6.79 -0.90 14.25
C GLU A 176 8.16 -1.60 14.30
N GLU A 177 9.21 -0.80 14.37
CA GLU A 177 10.56 -1.30 14.56
C GLU A 177 10.81 -1.57 16.05
N SER A 178 11.31 -2.76 16.37
CA SER A 178 11.73 -3.09 17.73
C SER A 178 13.12 -2.51 18.03
N LYS A 179 13.34 -2.15 19.29
CA LYS A 179 14.68 -1.83 19.79
C LYS A 179 15.48 -3.09 20.20
N THR A 180 14.84 -4.26 20.13
CA THR A 180 15.42 -5.55 20.47
C THR A 180 15.59 -6.41 19.21
N MET A 181 16.31 -7.52 19.32
CA MET A 181 16.45 -8.48 18.21
C MET A 181 15.24 -9.41 18.07
N LYS A 182 14.23 -9.29 18.93
CA LYS A 182 13.06 -10.17 18.90
C LYS A 182 11.87 -9.45 18.28
N THR A 183 11.11 -10.18 17.49
CA THR A 183 9.79 -9.76 17.04
C THR A 183 8.77 -10.12 18.11
N GLU A 184 7.92 -9.18 18.50
CA GLU A 184 6.94 -9.33 19.58
C GLU A 184 5.59 -8.73 19.17
N LEU A 185 4.51 -9.34 19.66
CA LEU A 185 3.14 -8.86 19.47
C LEU A 185 2.58 -8.33 20.79
N ASP A 186 2.32 -7.03 20.84
CA ASP A 186 1.68 -6.37 21.97
C ASP A 186 0.27 -5.89 21.62
N LEU A 187 -0.61 -5.93 22.59
CA LEU A 187 -1.91 -5.27 22.53
C LEU A 187 -1.88 -4.03 23.42
N VAL A 188 -2.09 -2.87 22.84
CA VAL A 188 -2.02 -1.58 23.54
C VAL A 188 -3.31 -0.78 23.36
N GLU A 189 -3.54 0.17 24.26
CA GLU A 189 -4.62 1.14 24.12
C GLU A 189 -4.37 2.01 22.89
N GLY A 190 -5.40 2.22 22.08
CA GLY A 190 -5.23 2.99 20.85
C GLY A 190 -6.50 3.09 20.04
N MET A 191 -6.47 3.92 19.01
CA MET A 191 -7.64 4.19 18.16
C MET A 191 -7.22 4.56 16.75
N GLN A 192 -8.00 4.11 15.76
CA GLN A 192 -7.91 4.60 14.38
C GLN A 192 -9.16 5.43 14.03
N PHE A 193 -8.94 6.50 13.25
CA PHE A 193 -10.03 7.25 12.63
C PHE A 193 -9.74 7.62 11.18
N ASP A 194 -10.82 7.78 10.40
CA ASP A 194 -10.78 7.92 8.94
C ASP A 194 -10.55 9.39 8.52
N ARG A 195 -9.43 9.96 8.94
CA ARG A 195 -8.92 11.27 8.52
C ARG A 195 -7.40 11.22 8.50
N GLY A 196 -6.80 11.63 7.40
CA GLY A 196 -5.35 11.71 7.25
C GLY A 196 -4.84 13.14 7.30
N TYR A 197 -3.58 13.32 6.92
CA TYR A 197 -2.94 14.62 6.93
C TYR A 197 -3.62 15.62 5.99
N ILE A 198 -3.66 16.89 6.41
CA ILE A 198 -4.27 17.98 5.62
C ILE A 198 -3.46 18.26 4.34
N SER A 199 -2.17 18.01 4.35
CA SER A 199 -1.27 18.24 3.22
C SER A 199 -0.23 17.13 3.12
N ALA A 200 0.04 16.67 1.89
CA ALA A 200 1.08 15.67 1.61
C ALA A 200 2.49 16.11 2.06
N TYR A 201 2.76 17.41 2.13
CA TYR A 201 4.01 17.96 2.66
C TYR A 201 4.21 17.69 4.17
N MET A 202 3.19 17.16 4.86
CA MET A 202 3.26 16.74 6.26
C MET A 202 3.74 15.30 6.43
N ALA A 203 3.89 14.51 5.36
CA ALA A 203 4.50 13.21 5.43
C ALA A 203 5.96 13.30 5.93
N THR A 204 6.39 12.32 6.72
CA THR A 204 7.78 12.16 7.17
C THR A 204 8.51 11.14 6.31
N ASP A 205 7.78 10.16 5.79
CA ASP A 205 8.23 9.21 4.79
C ASP A 205 7.48 9.51 3.47
N MET A 206 8.21 10.02 2.49
CA MET A 206 7.64 10.38 1.19
C MET A 206 7.42 9.17 0.28
N ASP A 207 8.11 8.07 0.51
CA ASP A 207 7.97 6.84 -0.28
C ASP A 207 6.70 6.10 0.09
N LYS A 208 6.40 6.05 1.39
CA LYS A 208 5.16 5.48 1.93
C LYS A 208 4.00 6.49 2.02
N MET A 209 4.26 7.77 1.77
CA MET A 209 3.30 8.86 1.95
C MET A 209 2.64 8.83 3.33
N GLU A 210 3.44 8.62 4.37
CA GLU A 210 2.98 8.57 5.76
C GLU A 210 3.81 9.47 6.67
N ALA A 211 3.23 9.89 7.78
CA ALA A 211 3.91 10.60 8.85
C ALA A 211 3.88 9.76 10.13
N VAL A 212 5.04 9.53 10.72
CA VAL A 212 5.18 8.84 12.00
C VAL A 212 5.75 9.81 13.03
N LEU A 213 5.02 9.98 14.11
CA LEU A 213 5.42 10.82 15.24
C LEU A 213 5.60 9.92 16.47
N ASP A 214 6.82 9.84 17.00
CA ASP A 214 7.10 9.16 18.27
C ASP A 214 7.01 10.16 19.41
N ASP A 215 6.37 9.77 20.50
CA ASP A 215 6.11 10.56 21.72
C ASP A 215 5.53 11.96 21.43
N PRO A 216 4.52 12.12 20.53
CA PRO A 216 3.99 13.42 20.19
C PRO A 216 3.11 13.99 21.31
N TYR A 217 3.08 15.32 21.36
CA TYR A 217 1.96 16.05 21.96
C TYR A 217 0.80 16.11 20.96
N ILE A 218 -0.44 16.11 21.46
CA ILE A 218 -1.64 16.10 20.64
C ILE A 218 -2.55 17.26 21.02
N LEU A 219 -2.67 18.25 20.15
CA LEU A 219 -3.64 19.33 20.28
C LEU A 219 -4.96 18.89 19.67
N ILE A 220 -6.03 18.92 20.46
CA ILE A 220 -7.37 18.45 20.06
C ILE A 220 -8.33 19.64 20.11
N THR A 221 -8.95 20.02 19.00
CA THR A 221 -9.90 21.13 18.94
C THR A 221 -11.03 20.89 17.93
N ASP A 222 -12.20 21.38 18.23
CA ASP A 222 -13.34 21.42 17.30
C ASP A 222 -13.36 22.70 16.47
N LYS A 223 -12.36 23.60 16.66
CA LYS A 223 -12.25 24.88 15.96
C LYS A 223 -11.56 24.72 14.61
N LYS A 224 -11.91 25.63 13.71
CA LYS A 224 -11.18 25.87 12.46
C LYS A 224 -10.02 26.84 12.72
N ILE A 225 -8.82 26.51 12.24
CA ILE A 225 -7.62 27.30 12.45
C ILE A 225 -7.19 27.92 11.12
N SER A 226 -7.32 29.23 11.00
CA SER A 226 -6.88 30.01 9.83
C SER A 226 -5.77 31.00 10.14
N ASN A 227 -5.66 31.44 11.41
CA ASN A 227 -4.64 32.37 11.86
C ASN A 227 -3.58 31.64 12.70
N ILE A 228 -2.32 31.79 12.31
CA ILE A 228 -1.21 31.16 13.05
C ILE A 228 -1.00 31.77 14.44
N GLN A 229 -1.43 33.01 14.67
CA GLN A 229 -1.28 33.70 15.96
C GLN A 229 -1.98 32.94 17.09
N ASP A 230 -3.08 32.24 16.79
CA ASP A 230 -3.82 31.47 17.79
C ASP A 230 -3.05 30.23 18.29
N LEU A 231 -2.10 29.74 17.49
CA LEU A 231 -1.25 28.59 17.82
C LEU A 231 0.11 28.98 18.39
N LEU A 232 0.55 30.23 18.24
CA LEU A 232 1.91 30.66 18.63
C LEU A 232 2.32 30.26 20.04
N PRO A 233 1.48 30.43 21.09
CA PRO A 233 1.87 30.07 22.45
C PRO A 233 2.20 28.60 22.63
N VAL A 234 1.43 27.71 21.97
CA VAL A 234 1.68 26.25 21.98
C VAL A 234 2.92 25.91 21.13
N LEU A 235 3.01 26.47 19.93
CA LEU A 235 4.12 26.19 19.02
C LEU A 235 5.47 26.64 19.62
N GLU A 236 5.52 27.77 20.31
CA GLU A 236 6.76 28.21 21.00
C GLU A 236 7.21 27.23 22.08
N GLN A 237 6.27 26.64 22.82
CA GLN A 237 6.58 25.65 23.86
C GLN A 237 7.07 24.35 23.23
N ILE A 238 6.43 23.88 22.14
CA ILE A 238 6.83 22.69 21.38
C ILE A 238 8.23 22.88 20.78
N VAL A 239 8.51 24.03 20.17
CA VAL A 239 9.84 24.33 19.62
C VAL A 239 10.91 24.36 20.71
N LYS A 240 10.64 24.99 21.86
CA LYS A 240 11.59 25.06 22.99
C LYS A 240 11.90 23.68 23.57
N SER A 241 10.92 22.77 23.61
CA SER A 241 11.10 21.40 24.11
C SER A 241 11.69 20.44 23.06
N GLY A 242 11.72 20.82 21.79
CA GLY A 242 12.11 19.93 20.68
C GLY A 242 11.12 18.79 20.44
N ALA A 243 9.89 18.92 20.94
CA ALA A 243 8.87 17.88 20.87
C ALA A 243 8.18 17.83 19.50
N LYS A 244 7.53 16.72 19.21
CA LYS A 244 6.68 16.54 18.02
C LYS A 244 5.24 16.91 18.38
N LEU A 245 4.48 17.44 17.41
CA LEU A 245 3.09 17.87 17.62
C LEU A 245 2.16 17.27 16.55
N LEU A 246 1.10 16.63 17.00
CA LEU A 246 -0.09 16.33 16.19
C LEU A 246 -1.15 17.40 16.48
N ILE A 247 -1.75 17.98 15.45
CA ILE A 247 -2.90 18.88 15.58
C ILE A 247 -4.11 18.21 14.97
N ILE A 248 -5.15 17.99 15.78
CA ILE A 248 -6.46 17.48 15.33
C ILE A 248 -7.44 18.66 15.44
N ALA A 249 -7.86 19.21 14.31
CA ALA A 249 -8.74 20.37 14.25
C ALA A 249 -9.88 20.17 13.25
N GLU A 250 -10.95 20.94 13.34
CA GLU A 250 -12.02 20.90 12.33
C GLU A 250 -11.44 21.08 10.92
N ASP A 251 -10.63 22.10 10.73
CA ASP A 251 -9.82 22.35 9.53
C ASP A 251 -8.66 23.27 9.88
N ILE A 252 -7.60 23.20 9.07
CA ILE A 252 -6.49 24.18 9.13
C ILE A 252 -6.27 24.67 7.71
N GLU A 253 -6.35 25.98 7.53
CA GLU A 253 -6.26 26.59 6.21
C GLU A 253 -5.49 27.92 6.19
N GLY A 254 -5.33 28.48 5.01
CA GLY A 254 -4.78 29.83 4.80
C GLY A 254 -3.35 30.00 5.34
N GLU A 255 -3.13 31.06 6.09
CA GLU A 255 -1.83 31.42 6.64
C GLU A 255 -1.33 30.38 7.65
N ALA A 256 -2.21 29.85 8.48
CA ALA A 256 -1.84 28.86 9.50
C ALA A 256 -1.24 27.61 8.85
N LEU A 257 -1.92 27.04 7.85
CA LEU A 257 -1.45 25.83 7.15
C LEU A 257 -0.11 26.09 6.44
N THR A 258 0.01 27.21 5.73
CA THR A 258 1.23 27.58 4.99
C THR A 258 2.41 27.72 5.94
N THR A 259 2.22 28.39 7.08
CA THR A 259 3.27 28.61 8.08
C THR A 259 3.72 27.29 8.71
N LEU A 260 2.80 26.40 9.06
CA LEU A 260 3.12 25.06 9.59
C LEU A 260 3.97 24.26 8.60
N ILE A 261 3.55 24.21 7.33
CA ILE A 261 4.26 23.48 6.27
C ILE A 261 5.68 24.05 6.06
N VAL A 262 5.81 25.38 5.91
CA VAL A 262 7.11 26.02 5.66
C VAL A 262 8.09 25.77 6.81
N ASN A 263 7.65 25.87 8.06
CA ASN A 263 8.52 25.65 9.21
C ASN A 263 8.89 24.16 9.36
N LYS A 264 7.96 23.24 9.08
CA LYS A 264 8.27 21.81 9.04
C LYS A 264 9.33 21.51 7.97
N LEU A 265 9.15 22.02 6.74
CA LEU A 265 10.12 21.81 5.64
C LEU A 265 11.50 22.41 5.94
N ARG A 266 11.55 23.50 6.73
CA ARG A 266 12.81 24.09 7.22
C ARG A 266 13.42 23.32 8.38
N GLY A 267 12.75 22.29 8.90
CA GLY A 267 13.21 21.53 10.06
C GLY A 267 13.13 22.28 11.39
N THR A 268 12.38 23.38 11.46
CA THR A 268 12.24 24.17 12.69
C THR A 268 11.54 23.39 13.79
N PHE A 269 10.50 22.62 13.44
CA PHE A 269 9.80 21.70 14.33
C PHE A 269 9.07 20.61 13.55
N SER A 270 8.74 19.51 14.22
CA SER A 270 8.01 18.39 13.65
C SER A 270 6.53 18.52 13.99
N VAL A 271 5.70 18.77 12.97
CA VAL A 271 4.24 18.91 13.11
C VAL A 271 3.51 18.14 12.02
N VAL A 272 2.42 17.52 12.41
CA VAL A 272 1.43 16.96 11.48
C VAL A 272 0.06 17.48 11.86
N ALA A 273 -0.73 17.87 10.88
CA ALA A 273 -2.09 18.35 11.07
C ALA A 273 -3.08 17.46 10.35
N VAL A 274 -4.13 17.06 11.03
CA VAL A 274 -5.21 16.21 10.53
C VAL A 274 -6.57 16.84 10.80
N LYS A 275 -7.55 16.52 9.95
CA LYS A 275 -8.93 16.94 10.19
C LYS A 275 -9.56 16.08 11.28
N ALA A 276 -10.36 16.72 12.13
CA ALA A 276 -11.14 16.02 13.14
C ALA A 276 -12.13 15.03 12.50
N PRO A 277 -12.27 13.82 13.05
CA PRO A 277 -13.21 12.82 12.54
C PRO A 277 -14.66 13.21 12.82
N GLY A 278 -15.56 12.80 11.93
CA GLY A 278 -17.00 13.06 12.04
C GLY A 278 -17.43 14.49 11.70
N TYR A 279 -18.70 14.80 11.93
CA TYR A 279 -19.33 16.09 11.67
C TYR A 279 -20.32 16.42 12.82
N GLY A 280 -20.50 17.72 13.12
CA GLY A 280 -21.45 18.19 14.12
C GLY A 280 -21.20 17.57 15.51
N ASP A 281 -22.26 17.14 16.19
CA ASP A 281 -22.15 16.57 17.54
C ASP A 281 -21.34 15.27 17.59
N ARG A 282 -21.34 14.49 16.50
CA ARG A 282 -20.48 13.29 16.40
C ARG A 282 -19.00 13.64 16.44
N ARG A 283 -18.59 14.73 15.79
CA ARG A 283 -17.19 15.21 15.85
C ARG A 283 -16.80 15.51 17.28
N LYS A 284 -17.65 16.21 18.02
CA LYS A 284 -17.38 16.56 19.42
C LYS A 284 -17.20 15.30 20.29
N GLU A 285 -18.07 14.31 20.11
CA GLU A 285 -17.99 13.05 20.83
C GLU A 285 -16.74 12.24 20.49
N MET A 286 -16.35 12.20 19.21
CA MET A 286 -15.10 11.54 18.79
C MET A 286 -13.86 12.27 19.29
N LEU A 287 -13.85 13.60 19.31
CA LEU A 287 -12.77 14.39 19.92
C LEU A 287 -12.64 14.15 21.41
N ARG A 288 -13.78 13.96 22.14
CA ARG A 288 -13.78 13.57 23.55
C ARG A 288 -13.21 12.17 23.75
N ASP A 289 -13.56 11.21 22.89
CA ASP A 289 -13.00 9.85 22.92
C ASP A 289 -11.48 9.88 22.75
N ILE A 290 -10.98 10.67 21.78
CA ILE A 290 -9.53 10.86 21.55
C ILE A 290 -8.86 11.55 22.76
N ALA A 291 -9.51 12.56 23.35
CA ALA A 291 -8.98 13.26 24.51
C ALA A 291 -8.85 12.34 25.73
N ILE A 292 -9.85 11.49 25.99
CA ILE A 292 -9.80 10.49 27.06
C ILE A 292 -8.70 9.48 26.80
N LEU A 293 -8.59 8.97 25.58
CA LEU A 293 -7.55 8.01 25.19
C LEU A 293 -6.13 8.57 25.38
N THR A 294 -5.93 9.86 25.17
CA THR A 294 -4.59 10.50 25.17
C THR A 294 -4.32 11.34 26.41
N ASN A 295 -5.21 11.32 27.39
CA ASN A 295 -5.17 12.19 28.59
C ASN A 295 -5.08 13.69 28.23
N GLY A 296 -5.73 14.09 27.14
CA GLY A 296 -5.77 15.48 26.67
C GLY A 296 -7.09 16.18 27.00
N THR A 297 -7.15 17.46 26.64
CA THR A 297 -8.36 18.28 26.76
C THR A 297 -8.82 18.76 25.39
N VAL A 298 -10.13 18.67 25.12
CA VAL A 298 -10.69 19.25 23.89
C VAL A 298 -10.77 20.75 24.04
N VAL A 299 -10.08 21.47 23.16
CA VAL A 299 -10.12 22.95 23.12
C VAL A 299 -11.35 23.37 22.32
N SER A 300 -12.38 23.86 23.00
CA SER A 300 -13.64 24.26 22.39
C SER A 300 -14.25 25.48 23.06
N ASP A 301 -15.11 26.18 22.33
CA ASP A 301 -15.86 27.32 22.89
C ASP A 301 -16.84 26.89 23.99
N GLU A 302 -17.38 25.67 23.90
CA GLU A 302 -18.28 25.12 24.93
C GLU A 302 -17.60 24.96 26.30
N LEU A 303 -16.29 24.67 26.29
CA LEU A 303 -15.49 24.57 27.51
C LEU A 303 -14.84 25.92 27.90
N GLY A 304 -15.05 26.96 27.11
CA GLY A 304 -14.50 28.29 27.36
C GLY A 304 -12.98 28.36 27.20
N ILE A 305 -12.37 27.41 26.44
CA ILE A 305 -10.91 27.37 26.22
C ILE A 305 -10.60 27.96 24.86
N GLU A 306 -9.77 29.00 24.82
CA GLU A 306 -9.26 29.58 23.58
C GLU A 306 -7.92 28.94 23.19
N LEU A 307 -7.66 28.79 21.89
CA LEU A 307 -6.42 28.17 21.38
C LEU A 307 -5.15 28.89 21.89
N LYS A 308 -5.22 30.21 22.02
CA LYS A 308 -4.09 31.04 22.53
C LYS A 308 -3.76 30.80 24.01
N ASP A 309 -4.70 30.27 24.78
CA ASP A 309 -4.56 30.05 26.23
C ASP A 309 -4.21 28.60 26.57
N VAL A 310 -4.00 27.74 25.56
CA VAL A 310 -3.68 26.31 25.74
C VAL A 310 -2.28 26.14 26.31
N THR A 311 -2.20 25.31 27.34
CA THR A 311 -0.94 24.94 28.01
C THR A 311 -0.54 23.49 27.69
N MET A 312 0.73 23.14 27.94
CA MET A 312 1.26 21.80 27.58
C MET A 312 0.56 20.66 28.33
N ASP A 313 0.06 20.88 29.52
CA ASP A 313 -0.67 19.91 30.36
C ASP A 313 -2.08 19.62 29.85
N GLN A 314 -2.60 20.44 28.95
CA GLN A 314 -3.89 20.21 28.27
C GLN A 314 -3.74 19.43 26.97
N LEU A 315 -2.50 19.25 26.47
CA LEU A 315 -2.22 18.48 25.28
C LEU A 315 -2.25 16.99 25.59
N GLY A 316 -2.90 16.20 24.73
CA GLY A 316 -2.85 14.76 24.81
C GLY A 316 -1.46 14.21 24.52
N ARG A 317 -1.23 12.96 24.91
CA ARG A 317 0.02 12.23 24.70
C ARG A 317 -0.25 10.83 24.17
N ALA A 318 0.65 10.32 23.36
CA ALA A 318 0.67 8.92 22.93
C ALA A 318 2.12 8.50 22.67
N LYS A 319 2.38 7.21 22.67
CA LYS A 319 3.71 6.67 22.38
C LYS A 319 4.07 6.83 20.91
N SER A 320 3.13 6.57 20.01
CA SER A 320 3.30 6.89 18.59
C SER A 320 1.99 7.28 17.92
N VAL A 321 2.10 8.06 16.85
CA VAL A 321 0.97 8.36 15.95
C VAL A 321 1.42 8.16 14.52
N LYS A 322 0.66 7.35 13.78
CA LYS A 322 0.86 7.12 12.36
C LYS A 322 -0.26 7.78 11.57
N VAL A 323 0.10 8.69 10.66
CA VAL A 323 -0.86 9.42 9.82
C VAL A 323 -0.59 9.11 8.36
N GLN A 324 -1.60 8.63 7.67
CA GLN A 324 -1.60 8.38 6.23
C GLN A 324 -2.51 9.39 5.52
N LYS A 325 -2.71 9.21 4.23
CA LYS A 325 -3.54 10.12 3.42
C LYS A 325 -4.99 10.21 3.90
N GLU A 326 -5.55 9.12 4.38
CA GLU A 326 -6.98 9.00 4.73
C GLU A 326 -7.22 8.52 6.17
N THR A 327 -6.18 8.07 6.86
CA THR A 327 -6.31 7.48 8.19
C THR A 327 -5.28 8.03 9.16
N THR A 328 -5.65 8.06 10.45
CA THR A 328 -4.76 8.37 11.57
C THR A 328 -4.93 7.29 12.63
N VAL A 329 -3.81 6.72 13.07
CA VAL A 329 -3.74 5.71 14.14
C VAL A 329 -2.98 6.31 15.31
N ILE A 330 -3.61 6.34 16.47
CA ILE A 330 -3.00 6.70 17.76
C ILE A 330 -2.69 5.39 18.48
N VAL A 331 -1.45 5.20 18.88
CA VAL A 331 -0.95 3.97 19.50
C VAL A 331 -0.46 4.28 20.89
N ASP A 332 -0.92 3.50 21.87
CA ASP A 332 -0.51 3.58 23.27
C ASP A 332 -0.69 5.02 23.83
N GLY A 333 -1.96 5.45 23.87
CA GLY A 333 -2.34 6.74 24.45
C GLY A 333 -2.14 6.75 25.98
N GLU A 334 -1.75 7.90 26.53
CA GLU A 334 -1.48 8.05 27.98
C GLU A 334 -2.76 8.28 28.81
N GLY A 335 -3.95 7.95 28.29
CA GLY A 335 -5.21 7.99 29.03
C GLY A 335 -5.26 6.96 30.16
N SER A 336 -5.96 7.28 31.26
CA SER A 336 -6.14 6.31 32.33
C SER A 336 -7.09 5.19 31.90
N LYS A 337 -6.79 3.95 32.29
CA LYS A 337 -7.67 2.80 31.99
C LYS A 337 -9.05 2.97 32.58
N GLU A 338 -9.14 3.54 33.79
CA GLU A 338 -10.38 3.81 34.45
C GLU A 338 -11.29 4.77 33.65
N ASP A 339 -10.71 5.84 33.07
CA ASP A 339 -11.47 6.81 32.29
C ASP A 339 -11.90 6.21 30.94
N ILE A 340 -11.05 5.41 30.31
CA ILE A 340 -11.37 4.69 29.07
C ILE A 340 -12.49 3.68 29.31
N GLU A 341 -12.42 2.86 30.37
CA GLU A 341 -13.47 1.90 30.75
C GLU A 341 -14.79 2.59 31.09
N ALA A 342 -14.73 3.71 31.82
CA ALA A 342 -15.92 4.52 32.13
C ALA A 342 -16.55 5.07 30.83
N ARG A 343 -15.73 5.51 29.87
CA ARG A 343 -16.24 5.98 28.59
C ARG A 343 -16.87 4.86 27.78
N ILE A 344 -16.26 3.68 27.73
CA ILE A 344 -16.80 2.48 27.09
C ILE A 344 -18.16 2.12 27.73
N ALA A 345 -18.26 2.12 29.05
CA ALA A 345 -19.51 1.86 29.75
C ALA A 345 -20.61 2.88 29.39
N GLN A 346 -20.25 4.16 29.29
CA GLN A 346 -21.17 5.23 28.88
C GLN A 346 -21.70 5.00 27.45
N ILE A 347 -20.83 4.65 26.49
CA ILE A 347 -21.24 4.37 25.11
C ILE A 347 -22.15 3.14 25.06
N LYS A 348 -21.84 2.06 25.81
CA LYS A 348 -22.70 0.87 25.91
C LYS A 348 -24.09 1.20 26.46
N HIS A 349 -24.17 2.10 27.42
CA HIS A 349 -25.45 2.56 27.96
C HIS A 349 -26.26 3.34 26.90
N GLN A 350 -25.60 4.24 26.16
CA GLN A 350 -26.23 4.97 25.05
C GLN A 350 -26.75 4.03 23.95
N ILE A 351 -26.03 2.95 23.63
CA ILE A 351 -26.47 1.92 22.67
C ILE A 351 -27.75 1.22 23.16
N ALA A 352 -27.85 0.97 24.47
CA ALA A 352 -29.03 0.32 25.06
C ALA A 352 -30.27 1.22 25.13
N GLU A 353 -30.09 2.53 25.25
CA GLU A 353 -31.17 3.50 25.36
C GLU A 353 -31.67 4.03 24.00
N THR A 354 -30.82 4.03 22.98
CA THR A 354 -31.20 4.58 21.66
C THR A 354 -32.22 3.69 20.95
N THR A 355 -33.25 4.33 20.40
CA THR A 355 -34.26 3.68 19.55
C THR A 355 -34.00 3.82 18.06
N SER A 356 -33.01 4.63 17.68
CA SER A 356 -32.61 4.87 16.30
C SER A 356 -31.58 3.83 15.87
N GLU A 357 -31.91 2.97 14.91
CA GLU A 357 -30.97 1.96 14.39
C GLU A 357 -29.71 2.61 13.80
N PHE A 358 -29.86 3.78 13.14
CA PHE A 358 -28.73 4.52 12.61
C PHE A 358 -27.80 5.06 13.71
N ASP A 359 -28.34 5.62 14.79
CA ASP A 359 -27.53 6.10 15.91
C ASP A 359 -26.88 4.93 16.65
N LYS A 360 -27.60 3.83 16.77
CA LYS A 360 -27.08 2.59 17.35
C LYS A 360 -25.88 2.04 16.59
N GLU A 361 -25.97 1.98 15.25
CA GLU A 361 -24.84 1.59 14.38
C GLU A 361 -23.62 2.49 14.60
N LYS A 362 -23.83 3.82 14.66
CA LYS A 362 -22.73 4.77 14.86
C LYS A 362 -22.12 4.75 16.26
N LEU A 363 -22.93 4.45 17.28
CA LEU A 363 -22.42 4.22 18.64
C LEU A 363 -21.64 2.91 18.73
N GLN A 364 -22.08 1.86 18.04
CA GLN A 364 -21.34 0.59 17.94
C GLN A 364 -20.00 0.77 17.24
N GLU A 365 -19.94 1.53 16.14
CA GLU A 365 -18.70 1.89 15.46
C GLU A 365 -17.71 2.62 16.39
N ARG A 366 -18.19 3.61 17.17
CA ARG A 366 -17.37 4.30 18.17
C ARG A 366 -16.88 3.37 19.26
N LEU A 367 -17.77 2.50 19.77
CA LEU A 367 -17.44 1.51 20.78
C LEU A 367 -16.31 0.59 20.28
N ALA A 368 -16.44 0.06 19.06
CA ALA A 368 -15.42 -0.80 18.45
C ALA A 368 -14.07 -0.10 18.34
N LYS A 369 -14.06 1.17 17.88
CA LYS A 369 -12.83 1.97 17.76
C LYS A 369 -12.14 2.24 19.10
N LEU A 370 -12.90 2.44 20.18
CA LEU A 370 -12.33 2.75 21.50
C LEU A 370 -11.96 1.48 22.29
N SER A 371 -12.75 0.39 22.16
CA SER A 371 -12.56 -0.85 22.93
C SER A 371 -11.66 -1.87 22.24
N GLY A 372 -11.41 -1.74 20.94
CA GLY A 372 -10.67 -2.71 20.14
C GLY A 372 -9.16 -2.71 20.40
N GLY A 373 -8.62 -1.60 20.93
CA GLY A 373 -7.18 -1.44 21.08
C GLY A 373 -6.43 -1.44 19.74
N VAL A 374 -5.10 -1.47 19.82
CA VAL A 374 -4.21 -1.60 18.67
C VAL A 374 -3.25 -2.75 18.92
N ALA A 375 -3.21 -3.75 18.00
CA ALA A 375 -2.15 -4.75 18.03
C ALA A 375 -0.90 -4.15 17.39
N VAL A 376 0.20 -4.15 18.10
CA VAL A 376 1.48 -3.64 17.63
C VAL A 376 2.44 -4.81 17.44
N ILE A 377 2.79 -5.08 16.19
CA ILE A 377 3.85 -6.05 15.87
C ILE A 377 5.16 -5.28 15.81
N ARG A 378 6.04 -5.50 16.80
CA ARG A 378 7.37 -4.89 16.83
C ARG A 378 8.36 -5.84 16.20
N VAL A 379 8.83 -5.49 15.00
CA VAL A 379 9.76 -6.31 14.23
C VAL A 379 11.19 -6.07 14.73
N GLY A 380 11.84 -7.14 15.21
CA GLY A 380 13.22 -7.12 15.65
C GLY A 380 14.12 -7.93 14.72
N ALA A 381 15.37 -7.48 14.57
CA ALA A 381 16.39 -8.21 13.81
C ALA A 381 17.80 -7.81 14.30
N ALA A 382 18.80 -8.57 13.88
CA ALA A 382 20.19 -8.32 14.28
C ALA A 382 20.81 -7.10 13.56
N THR A 383 20.33 -6.78 12.36
CA THR A 383 20.80 -5.66 11.54
C THR A 383 19.65 -4.80 11.04
N GLU A 384 19.94 -3.53 10.76
CA GLU A 384 18.94 -2.59 10.19
C GLU A 384 18.41 -3.06 8.83
N THR A 385 19.26 -3.64 8.00
CA THR A 385 18.87 -4.17 6.69
C THR A 385 17.88 -5.33 6.82
N GLU A 386 18.15 -6.28 7.73
CA GLU A 386 17.27 -7.40 8.00
C GLU A 386 15.93 -6.94 8.62
N MET A 387 15.98 -5.97 9.53
CA MET A 387 14.80 -5.41 10.16
C MET A 387 13.87 -4.73 9.15
N LYS A 388 14.42 -3.93 8.23
CA LYS A 388 13.65 -3.28 7.16
C LYS A 388 13.01 -4.29 6.22
N GLU A 389 13.73 -5.32 5.84
CA GLU A 389 13.23 -6.40 4.99
C GLU A 389 12.11 -7.18 5.69
N ALA A 390 12.32 -7.60 6.94
CA ALA A 390 11.32 -8.30 7.74
C ALA A 390 10.05 -7.45 7.96
N LYS A 391 10.20 -6.12 8.15
CA LYS A 391 9.08 -5.19 8.29
C LYS A 391 8.25 -5.12 7.01
N LEU A 392 8.88 -5.02 5.83
CA LEU A 392 8.17 -5.00 4.55
C LEU A 392 7.39 -6.30 4.33
N ARG A 393 8.02 -7.46 4.58
CA ARG A 393 7.33 -8.76 4.50
C ARG A 393 6.13 -8.86 5.43
N MET A 394 6.25 -8.35 6.65
CA MET A 394 5.15 -8.34 7.62
C MET A 394 4.01 -7.41 7.16
N GLU A 395 4.33 -6.26 6.57
CA GLU A 395 3.34 -5.33 5.99
C GLU A 395 2.57 -6.00 4.84
N ASP A 396 3.26 -6.70 3.94
CA ASP A 396 2.65 -7.45 2.84
C ASP A 396 1.74 -8.56 3.35
N ALA A 397 2.21 -9.35 4.33
CA ALA A 397 1.43 -10.42 4.95
C ALA A 397 0.15 -9.91 5.60
N LEU A 398 0.22 -8.79 6.33
CA LEU A 398 -0.95 -8.16 6.95
C LEU A 398 -1.95 -7.66 5.89
N ASN A 399 -1.46 -7.04 4.83
CA ASN A 399 -2.31 -6.52 3.76
C ASN A 399 -2.96 -7.65 2.95
N ALA A 400 -2.20 -8.70 2.61
CA ALA A 400 -2.73 -9.91 1.96
C ALA A 400 -3.83 -10.56 2.81
N THR A 401 -3.63 -10.63 4.12
CA THR A 401 -4.61 -11.22 5.05
C THR A 401 -5.89 -10.37 5.11
N ARG A 402 -5.77 -9.04 5.18
CA ARG A 402 -6.94 -8.14 5.12
C ARG A 402 -7.70 -8.31 3.80
N ALA A 403 -6.99 -8.35 2.67
CA ALA A 403 -7.58 -8.57 1.36
C ALA A 403 -8.30 -9.92 1.27
N ALA A 404 -7.77 -10.95 1.91
CA ALA A 404 -8.37 -12.28 1.97
C ALA A 404 -9.63 -12.32 2.84
N VAL A 405 -9.64 -11.64 3.98
CA VAL A 405 -10.83 -11.51 4.82
C VAL A 405 -11.94 -10.73 4.09
N GLU A 406 -11.58 -9.72 3.29
CA GLU A 406 -12.54 -8.86 2.58
C GLU A 406 -13.22 -9.58 1.39
N GLU A 407 -12.47 -10.30 0.55
CA GLU A 407 -12.99 -10.88 -0.69
C GLU A 407 -12.79 -12.42 -0.80
N GLY A 408 -12.28 -13.05 0.24
CA GLY A 408 -12.03 -14.49 0.23
C GLY A 408 -10.70 -14.90 -0.40
N ILE A 409 -10.53 -16.20 -0.54
CA ILE A 409 -9.31 -16.87 -0.96
C ILE A 409 -9.53 -17.79 -2.14
N ILE A 410 -8.49 -17.99 -2.93
CA ILE A 410 -8.45 -18.89 -4.10
C ILE A 410 -7.18 -19.73 -4.08
N ALA A 411 -7.11 -20.72 -4.99
CA ALA A 411 -5.90 -21.49 -5.24
C ALA A 411 -4.74 -20.56 -5.67
N GLY A 412 -3.65 -20.57 -4.91
CA GLY A 412 -2.52 -19.67 -5.10
C GLY A 412 -1.52 -20.11 -6.17
N GLY A 413 -0.35 -19.45 -6.15
CA GLY A 413 0.76 -19.78 -7.05
C GLY A 413 0.47 -19.56 -8.54
N GLY A 414 -0.45 -18.65 -8.88
CA GLY A 414 -0.87 -18.39 -10.25
C GLY A 414 -1.83 -19.42 -10.83
N SER A 415 -2.21 -20.47 -10.09
CA SER A 415 -3.08 -21.56 -10.56
C SER A 415 -4.49 -21.07 -10.93
N ALA A 416 -5.03 -20.10 -10.17
CA ALA A 416 -6.34 -19.52 -10.43
C ALA A 416 -6.42 -18.86 -11.82
N TYR A 417 -5.34 -18.20 -12.28
CA TYR A 417 -5.29 -17.63 -13.63
C TYR A 417 -5.36 -18.70 -14.71
N ILE A 418 -4.67 -19.85 -14.50
CA ILE A 418 -4.68 -20.96 -15.45
C ILE A 418 -6.06 -21.60 -15.53
N HIS A 419 -6.75 -21.77 -14.40
CA HIS A 419 -8.13 -22.26 -14.39
C HIS A 419 -9.11 -21.27 -15.04
N ALA A 420 -8.96 -19.95 -14.76
CA ALA A 420 -9.77 -18.91 -15.39
C ALA A 420 -9.54 -18.84 -16.92
N SER A 421 -8.35 -19.19 -17.38
CA SER A 421 -8.01 -19.16 -18.82
C SER A 421 -8.89 -20.09 -19.66
N LYS A 422 -9.46 -21.16 -19.08
CA LYS A 422 -10.38 -22.07 -19.78
C LYS A 422 -11.65 -21.36 -20.25
N GLU A 423 -12.24 -20.52 -19.39
CA GLU A 423 -13.45 -19.76 -19.72
C GLU A 423 -13.14 -18.55 -20.62
N VAL A 424 -11.98 -17.92 -20.42
CA VAL A 424 -11.51 -16.87 -21.32
C VAL A 424 -11.26 -17.42 -22.73
N ALA A 425 -10.75 -18.65 -22.86
CA ALA A 425 -10.57 -19.31 -24.16
C ALA A 425 -11.91 -19.52 -24.90
N LYS A 426 -12.99 -19.86 -24.20
CA LYS A 426 -14.34 -19.95 -24.79
C LYS A 426 -14.79 -18.58 -25.30
N LEU A 427 -14.64 -17.53 -24.50
CA LEU A 427 -14.95 -16.15 -24.93
C LEU A 427 -14.14 -15.76 -26.18
N VAL A 428 -12.87 -16.12 -26.26
CA VAL A 428 -12.03 -15.84 -27.43
C VAL A 428 -12.63 -16.45 -28.71
N GLU A 429 -13.23 -17.64 -28.64
CA GLU A 429 -13.85 -18.27 -29.82
C GLU A 429 -15.17 -17.59 -30.23
N GLU A 430 -15.82 -16.86 -29.36
CA GLU A 430 -17.04 -16.07 -29.64
C GLU A 430 -16.75 -14.69 -30.26
N LEU A 431 -15.50 -14.24 -30.22
CA LEU A 431 -15.07 -12.93 -30.73
C LEU A 431 -14.44 -13.05 -32.11
N ASP A 432 -14.44 -11.93 -32.87
CA ASP A 432 -13.90 -11.84 -34.20
C ASP A 432 -12.86 -10.72 -34.34
N GLY A 433 -12.01 -10.81 -35.39
CA GLY A 433 -11.07 -9.78 -35.81
C GLY A 433 -10.11 -9.36 -34.68
N ASP A 434 -9.85 -8.06 -34.58
CA ASP A 434 -8.89 -7.50 -33.61
C ASP A 434 -9.43 -7.56 -32.17
N GLU A 435 -10.74 -7.70 -31.95
CA GLU A 435 -11.30 -7.93 -30.63
C GLU A 435 -10.94 -9.34 -30.11
N LYS A 436 -11.02 -10.35 -30.98
CA LYS A 436 -10.50 -11.71 -30.71
C LYS A 436 -9.01 -11.69 -30.40
N THR A 437 -8.25 -10.94 -31.20
CA THR A 437 -6.82 -10.76 -30.99
C THR A 437 -6.50 -10.15 -29.62
N GLY A 438 -7.21 -9.10 -29.22
CA GLY A 438 -7.07 -8.48 -27.90
C GLY A 438 -7.40 -9.42 -26.74
N ALA A 439 -8.45 -10.24 -26.90
CA ALA A 439 -8.77 -11.26 -25.89
C ALA A 439 -7.69 -12.36 -25.80
N ARG A 440 -7.06 -12.73 -26.90
CA ARG A 440 -5.92 -13.66 -26.93
C ARG A 440 -4.68 -13.12 -26.21
N VAL A 441 -4.42 -11.81 -26.29
CA VAL A 441 -3.33 -11.16 -25.55
C VAL A 441 -3.51 -11.42 -24.04
N VAL A 442 -4.70 -11.20 -23.49
CA VAL A 442 -4.98 -11.48 -22.08
C VAL A 442 -4.89 -12.95 -21.78
N LEU A 443 -5.52 -13.82 -22.59
CA LEU A 443 -5.47 -15.28 -22.43
C LEU A 443 -4.03 -15.79 -22.31
N LYS A 444 -3.13 -15.27 -23.13
CA LYS A 444 -1.70 -15.63 -23.07
C LYS A 444 -1.02 -15.08 -21.84
N ALA A 445 -1.34 -13.85 -21.45
CA ALA A 445 -0.76 -13.20 -20.27
C ALA A 445 -1.14 -13.90 -18.95
N LEU A 446 -2.31 -14.54 -18.86
CA LEU A 446 -2.72 -15.32 -17.67
C LEU A 446 -1.76 -16.48 -17.33
N GLU A 447 -0.93 -16.91 -18.27
CA GLU A 447 0.09 -17.95 -18.05
C GLU A 447 1.33 -17.41 -17.32
N ALA A 448 1.60 -16.10 -17.43
CA ALA A 448 2.88 -15.52 -17.04
C ALA A 448 3.22 -15.67 -15.55
N PRO A 449 2.30 -15.51 -14.57
CA PRO A 449 2.63 -15.69 -13.16
C PRO A 449 3.14 -17.10 -12.85
N LEU A 450 2.41 -18.15 -13.21
CA LEU A 450 2.84 -19.54 -12.97
C LEU A 450 4.10 -19.89 -13.77
N PHE A 451 4.25 -19.34 -14.99
CA PHE A 451 5.46 -19.51 -15.79
C PHE A 451 6.70 -19.01 -15.05
N HIS A 452 6.66 -17.78 -14.52
CA HIS A 452 7.81 -17.20 -13.84
C HIS A 452 8.07 -17.79 -12.45
N ILE A 453 7.03 -18.21 -11.72
CA ILE A 453 7.19 -18.98 -10.48
C ILE A 453 7.96 -20.28 -10.76
N SER A 454 7.59 -20.98 -11.82
CA SER A 454 8.26 -22.22 -12.23
C SER A 454 9.69 -21.97 -12.72
N ALA A 455 9.90 -20.93 -13.53
CA ALA A 455 11.22 -20.56 -14.05
C ALA A 455 12.18 -20.14 -12.92
N ASN A 456 11.71 -19.40 -11.92
CA ASN A 456 12.50 -19.03 -10.73
C ASN A 456 12.86 -20.26 -9.88
N ALA A 457 12.06 -21.33 -9.96
CA ALA A 457 12.37 -22.63 -9.36
C ALA A 457 13.33 -23.49 -10.23
N GLY A 458 13.74 -23.01 -11.41
CA GLY A 458 14.62 -23.73 -12.32
C GLY A 458 13.90 -24.78 -13.18
N LEU A 459 12.58 -24.68 -13.31
CA LEU A 459 11.72 -25.65 -13.99
C LEU A 459 11.15 -25.08 -15.31
N GLU A 460 10.71 -25.98 -16.20
CA GLU A 460 10.08 -25.60 -17.48
C GLU A 460 8.61 -25.21 -17.26
N GLY A 461 8.34 -23.91 -17.22
CA GLY A 461 7.01 -23.37 -16.92
C GLY A 461 5.92 -23.82 -17.90
N SER A 462 6.24 -23.95 -19.19
CA SER A 462 5.27 -24.37 -20.22
C SER A 462 4.70 -25.76 -19.97
N VAL A 463 5.50 -26.70 -19.48
CA VAL A 463 5.09 -28.05 -19.13
C VAL A 463 4.16 -28.04 -17.93
N ILE A 464 4.52 -27.25 -16.90
CA ILE A 464 3.75 -27.10 -15.68
C ILE A 464 2.38 -26.49 -15.95
N ILE A 465 2.33 -25.40 -16.74
CA ILE A 465 1.09 -24.73 -17.13
C ILE A 465 0.14 -25.69 -17.83
N ASN A 466 0.62 -26.49 -18.79
CA ASN A 466 -0.21 -27.44 -19.51
C ASN A 466 -0.81 -28.49 -18.58
N LYS A 467 -0.03 -29.00 -17.63
CA LYS A 467 -0.50 -30.00 -16.68
C LYS A 467 -1.52 -29.41 -15.68
N VAL A 468 -1.30 -28.19 -15.19
CA VAL A 468 -2.29 -27.49 -14.33
C VAL A 468 -3.57 -27.19 -15.12
N ARG A 469 -3.46 -26.81 -16.40
CA ARG A 469 -4.62 -26.57 -17.27
C ARG A 469 -5.48 -27.80 -17.45
N GLU A 470 -4.91 -29.00 -17.52
CA GLU A 470 -5.63 -30.26 -17.66
C GLU A 470 -6.21 -30.79 -16.34
N SER A 471 -5.73 -30.26 -15.20
CA SER A 471 -6.16 -30.66 -13.87
C SER A 471 -7.53 -30.11 -13.48
N GLU A 472 -8.10 -30.64 -12.39
CA GLU A 472 -9.32 -30.13 -11.76
C GLU A 472 -9.10 -28.72 -11.18
N VAL A 473 -10.19 -27.94 -11.06
CA VAL A 473 -10.14 -26.62 -10.43
C VAL A 473 -9.67 -26.76 -8.98
N GLY A 474 -8.71 -25.90 -8.58
CA GLY A 474 -8.09 -25.96 -7.26
C GLY A 474 -6.75 -26.71 -7.24
N VAL A 475 -6.46 -27.55 -8.23
CA VAL A 475 -5.14 -28.20 -8.36
C VAL A 475 -4.17 -27.24 -9.03
N GLY A 476 -2.99 -27.09 -8.44
CA GLY A 476 -1.90 -26.26 -8.92
C GLY A 476 -0.54 -26.93 -8.76
N PHE A 477 0.50 -26.14 -8.90
CA PHE A 477 1.88 -26.59 -8.76
C PHE A 477 2.55 -25.92 -7.55
N ASP A 478 2.88 -26.72 -6.55
CA ASP A 478 3.74 -26.29 -5.44
C ASP A 478 5.19 -26.23 -5.92
N ALA A 479 5.66 -25.02 -6.23
CA ALA A 479 7.00 -24.81 -6.74
C ALA A 479 8.11 -24.98 -5.67
N PHE A 480 7.75 -25.00 -4.39
CA PHE A 480 8.70 -25.25 -3.30
C PHE A 480 9.05 -26.74 -3.23
N HIS A 481 8.04 -27.60 -3.20
CA HIS A 481 8.20 -29.06 -3.12
C HIS A 481 8.22 -29.75 -4.51
N GLU A 482 7.96 -29.01 -5.59
CA GLU A 482 7.95 -29.50 -6.98
C GLU A 482 6.88 -30.59 -7.24
N GLU A 483 5.70 -30.43 -6.66
CA GLU A 483 4.60 -31.38 -6.76
C GLU A 483 3.29 -30.73 -7.18
N TYR A 484 2.38 -31.54 -7.77
CA TYR A 484 1.02 -31.10 -8.13
C TYR A 484 0.07 -31.46 -7.01
N VAL A 485 -0.60 -30.46 -6.43
CA VAL A 485 -1.44 -30.63 -5.24
C VAL A 485 -2.74 -29.83 -5.36
N ASN A 486 -3.72 -30.18 -4.53
CA ASN A 486 -4.82 -29.26 -4.26
C ASN A 486 -4.27 -28.09 -3.43
N MET A 487 -4.22 -26.92 -4.04
CA MET A 487 -3.58 -25.74 -3.45
C MET A 487 -4.28 -25.29 -2.18
N VAL A 488 -5.62 -25.37 -2.15
CA VAL A 488 -6.42 -24.97 -0.98
C VAL A 488 -6.18 -25.93 0.20
N GLU A 489 -6.19 -27.23 -0.03
CA GLU A 489 -5.93 -28.24 1.02
C GLU A 489 -4.49 -28.17 1.52
N LYS A 490 -3.54 -27.88 0.63
CA LYS A 490 -2.13 -27.70 0.99
C LYS A 490 -1.86 -26.37 1.73
N GLY A 491 -2.82 -25.45 1.68
CA GLY A 491 -2.71 -24.12 2.29
C GLY A 491 -1.95 -23.09 1.46
N ILE A 492 -1.76 -23.35 0.15
CA ILE A 492 -1.16 -22.40 -0.79
C ILE A 492 -2.28 -21.54 -1.36
N LEU A 493 -2.53 -20.39 -0.70
CA LEU A 493 -3.70 -19.55 -0.88
C LEU A 493 -3.30 -18.15 -1.34
N ASP A 494 -4.01 -17.62 -2.34
CA ASP A 494 -3.91 -16.22 -2.74
C ASP A 494 -5.23 -15.49 -2.40
N PRO A 495 -5.16 -14.22 -1.93
CA PRO A 495 -6.36 -13.41 -1.77
C PRO A 495 -7.02 -13.10 -3.11
N THR A 496 -8.33 -13.28 -3.21
CA THR A 496 -9.10 -13.01 -4.43
C THR A 496 -8.95 -11.55 -4.87
N LYS A 497 -9.00 -10.61 -3.92
CA LYS A 497 -8.83 -9.17 -4.16
C LYS A 497 -7.48 -8.86 -4.79
N VAL A 498 -6.40 -9.46 -4.29
CA VAL A 498 -5.03 -9.30 -4.82
C VAL A 498 -4.96 -9.77 -6.27
N THR A 499 -5.40 -11.01 -6.50
CA THR A 499 -5.33 -11.65 -7.82
C THR A 499 -6.13 -10.87 -8.88
N ARG A 500 -7.39 -10.51 -8.59
CA ARG A 500 -8.20 -9.76 -9.56
C ARG A 500 -7.69 -8.34 -9.81
N SER A 501 -7.22 -7.64 -8.76
CA SER A 501 -6.72 -6.27 -8.88
C SER A 501 -5.43 -6.21 -9.69
N ALA A 502 -4.52 -7.15 -9.50
CA ALA A 502 -3.32 -7.30 -10.30
C ALA A 502 -3.63 -7.41 -11.79
N LEU A 503 -4.60 -8.27 -12.16
CA LEU A 503 -5.03 -8.45 -13.55
C LEU A 503 -5.71 -7.20 -14.14
N GLN A 504 -6.57 -6.55 -13.37
CA GLN A 504 -7.29 -5.33 -13.79
C GLN A 504 -6.33 -4.16 -14.03
N ASN A 505 -5.40 -3.92 -13.10
CA ASN A 505 -4.41 -2.84 -13.19
C ASN A 505 -3.43 -3.10 -14.35
N ALA A 506 -2.95 -4.33 -14.49
CA ALA A 506 -2.11 -4.73 -15.61
C ALA A 506 -2.80 -4.46 -16.97
N THR A 507 -4.06 -4.89 -17.11
CA THR A 507 -4.84 -4.67 -18.36
C THR A 507 -5.07 -3.18 -18.62
N SER A 508 -5.34 -2.39 -17.58
CA SER A 508 -5.61 -0.96 -17.73
C SER A 508 -4.42 -0.22 -18.33
N VAL A 509 -3.24 -0.43 -17.75
CA VAL A 509 -2.02 0.25 -18.19
C VAL A 509 -1.51 -0.32 -19.51
N ALA A 510 -1.42 -1.65 -19.65
CA ALA A 510 -1.01 -2.29 -20.91
C ALA A 510 -1.92 -1.88 -22.08
N GLY A 511 -3.26 -1.90 -21.87
CA GLY A 511 -4.21 -1.48 -22.90
C GLY A 511 -4.08 0.01 -23.28
N THR A 512 -3.65 0.87 -22.36
CA THR A 512 -3.40 2.29 -22.66
C THR A 512 -2.07 2.46 -23.40
N LEU A 513 -1.01 1.78 -22.96
CA LEU A 513 0.30 1.80 -23.61
C LEU A 513 0.21 1.31 -25.06
N LEU A 514 -0.52 0.24 -25.32
CA LEU A 514 -0.71 -0.31 -26.67
C LEU A 514 -1.44 0.63 -27.64
N THR A 515 -2.17 1.65 -27.14
CA THR A 515 -2.81 2.67 -27.99
C THR A 515 -1.89 3.87 -28.31
N THR A 516 -0.66 3.87 -27.80
CA THR A 516 0.30 4.97 -27.98
C THR A 516 0.95 4.91 -29.36
N GLU A 517 0.97 6.06 -30.05
CA GLU A 517 1.59 6.22 -31.38
C GLU A 517 2.79 7.17 -31.34
N ALA A 518 2.80 8.13 -30.42
CA ALA A 518 3.90 9.08 -30.27
C ALA A 518 4.31 9.21 -28.80
N VAL A 519 5.60 9.38 -28.57
CA VAL A 519 6.17 9.60 -27.24
C VAL A 519 7.03 10.85 -27.27
N VAL A 520 6.83 11.73 -26.28
CA VAL A 520 7.49 13.05 -26.19
C VAL A 520 8.36 13.09 -24.94
N SER A 521 9.66 13.17 -25.09
CA SER A 521 10.63 13.27 -23.99
C SER A 521 11.24 14.67 -23.91
N THR A 522 11.70 15.04 -22.72
CA THR A 522 12.50 16.26 -22.52
C THR A 522 13.95 15.93 -22.82
N ILE A 523 14.60 16.74 -23.66
CA ILE A 523 16.03 16.61 -23.93
C ILE A 523 16.79 17.01 -22.65
N LYS A 524 17.60 16.09 -22.10
CA LYS A 524 18.50 16.41 -20.99
C LYS A 524 19.55 17.39 -21.50
N GLU A 525 19.63 18.59 -20.94
CA GLU A 525 20.72 19.53 -21.17
C GLU A 525 21.96 18.96 -20.47
N GLU A 526 23.02 18.69 -21.24
CA GLU A 526 24.34 18.42 -20.67
C GLU A 526 24.73 19.67 -19.85
N THR A 527 24.85 19.56 -18.55
CA THR A 527 25.44 20.60 -17.72
C THR A 527 26.87 20.80 -18.22
N PRO A 528 27.22 22.00 -18.73
CA PRO A 528 28.59 22.24 -19.17
C PRO A 528 29.53 21.96 -18.00
N ALA A 529 30.51 21.09 -18.19
CA ALA A 529 31.55 20.85 -17.21
C ALA A 529 32.13 22.21 -16.81
N MET A 530 32.07 22.56 -15.53
CA MET A 530 32.75 23.76 -15.03
C MET A 530 34.21 23.66 -15.46
N PRO A 531 34.77 24.68 -16.14
CA PRO A 531 36.18 24.66 -16.52
C PRO A 531 37.00 24.50 -15.22
N ALA A 532 37.84 23.47 -15.20
CA ALA A 532 38.76 23.22 -14.11
C ALA A 532 39.53 24.52 -13.84
N GLY A 533 39.29 25.14 -12.68
CA GLY A 533 39.97 26.34 -12.28
C GLY A 533 41.47 26.13 -12.36
N ASN A 534 42.13 26.94 -13.13
CA ASN A 534 43.57 26.94 -13.34
C ASN A 534 44.27 27.16 -11.99
N PRO A 535 45.01 26.21 -11.38
CA PRO A 535 45.71 26.42 -10.14
C PRO A 535 47.08 27.10 -10.46
N GLY A 536 47.04 28.36 -10.82
CA GLY A 536 48.26 29.03 -11.20
C GLY A 536 48.10 30.53 -11.28
N MET A 537 47.98 31.17 -10.14
CA MET A 537 48.56 32.50 -9.87
C MET A 537 48.62 32.70 -8.37
N GLY A 538 49.62 32.06 -7.78
CA GLY A 538 50.09 32.41 -6.46
C GLY A 538 51.15 33.46 -6.59
N MET A 539 51.10 34.42 -5.70
CA MET A 539 52.17 35.27 -5.16
C MET A 539 53.07 36.02 -6.12
N MET A 540 52.88 37.31 -6.21
CA MET A 540 53.92 38.31 -5.95
C MET A 540 53.27 39.47 -5.21
#